data_36e97e7733faba2a7fab5d8439fdcd6f
#
_entry.id   36e97e7733faba2a7fab5d8439fdcd6f
#
_cell.length_a   1.000
_cell.length_b   1.000
_cell.length_c   1.000
_cell.angle_alpha   90.00
_cell.angle_beta   90.00
_cell.angle_gamma   90.00
#
_symmetry.space_group_name_H-M   'P 1'
#
loop_
_entity.id
_entity.type
_entity.pdbx_description
1 polymer ?
#
loop_
_entity_poly.entity_id
_entity_poly.type
_entity_poly.pdbx_seq_one_letter_code
_entity_poly.pdbx_strand_id
1 'polypeptide(L)'
;MKRYISILTICFLATLNCWAAEPANGGSCQNWSNFIHNIECYGRIGYAIGGTAPLGMPATIRGLNKFQLQPNVSFGADAIKPITKHWGILAGIHFENKGMHIDAQVKNYHMQITQGGQTLEGMFTGKNDSQAIQWMFTLPIQGVYKFSDKCKLKFGPYFSYLTDRRFEGFAYDGYLRVGNPTGDKVLLGTSEEERGDYDFRDDIRSLQWGLDLGVDYFFARKIGIYADLAWGMSGFFKSSFKTLDQTLYPIYGIVGITYKFR
;
A
#
# COMPACT_ATOMS: atom_id res chain seq x y z
N MET A 1 -10.00 -20.46 3.31
CA MET A 1 -10.73 -19.69 2.31
C MET A 1 -12.25 -19.62 2.54
N LYS A 2 -12.98 -20.71 2.85
CA LYS A 2 -14.47 -20.66 3.03
C LYS A 2 -14.97 -19.78 4.20
N ARG A 3 -14.22 -19.58 5.27
CA ARG A 3 -14.65 -18.78 6.44
C ARG A 3 -14.59 -17.25 6.22
N TYR A 4 -13.72 -16.76 5.35
CA TYR A 4 -13.57 -15.32 5.07
C TYR A 4 -14.60 -14.80 4.07
N ILE A 5 -15.06 -15.64 3.16
CA ILE A 5 -16.15 -15.32 2.21
C ILE A 5 -17.45 -15.06 2.96
N SER A 6 -17.73 -15.84 4.02
CA SER A 6 -18.94 -15.67 4.83
C SER A 6 -18.98 -14.34 5.59
N ILE A 7 -17.84 -13.82 6.07
CA ILE A 7 -17.78 -12.56 6.79
C ILE A 7 -17.99 -11.38 5.83
N LEU A 8 -17.39 -11.42 4.63
CA LEU A 8 -17.59 -10.39 3.61
C LEU A 8 -19.06 -10.34 3.12
N THR A 9 -19.69 -11.51 2.96
CA THR A 9 -21.10 -11.60 2.57
C THR A 9 -22.03 -11.07 3.65
N ILE A 10 -21.71 -11.28 4.93
CA ILE A 10 -22.49 -10.77 6.07
C ILE A 10 -22.35 -9.24 6.18
N CYS A 11 -21.16 -8.68 5.99
CA CYS A 11 -20.97 -7.23 5.97
C CYS A 11 -21.68 -6.55 4.79
N PHE A 12 -21.65 -7.17 3.60
CA PHE A 12 -22.34 -6.66 2.41
C PHE A 12 -23.87 -6.78 2.53
N LEU A 13 -24.38 -7.85 3.14
CA LEU A 13 -25.81 -8.03 3.44
C LEU A 13 -26.29 -7.12 4.56
N ALA A 14 -25.45 -6.79 5.55
CA ALA A 14 -25.78 -5.85 6.62
C ALA A 14 -25.94 -4.41 6.09
N THR A 15 -25.16 -4.01 5.08
CA THR A 15 -25.31 -2.71 4.42
C THR A 15 -26.56 -2.62 3.53
N LEU A 16 -26.99 -3.72 2.94
CA LEU A 16 -28.23 -3.79 2.14
C LEU A 16 -29.50 -3.83 3.01
N ASN A 17 -29.45 -4.43 4.21
CA ASN A 17 -30.58 -4.47 5.12
C ASN A 17 -30.83 -3.13 5.86
N CYS A 18 -29.83 -2.26 5.94
CA CYS A 18 -30.04 -0.88 6.44
C CYS A 18 -30.90 -0.01 5.52
N TRP A 19 -31.21 -0.51 4.32
CA TRP A 19 -32.05 0.19 3.32
C TRP A 19 -33.53 -0.16 3.41
N ALA A 20 -33.90 -1.22 4.14
CA ALA A 20 -35.26 -1.79 4.14
C ALA A 20 -35.96 -1.82 5.52
N ALA A 21 -35.38 -1.25 6.56
CA ALA A 21 -36.02 -1.20 7.88
C ALA A 21 -36.88 0.05 8.04
N GLU A 22 -38.21 -0.13 8.07
CA GLU A 22 -39.16 0.88 8.58
C GLU A 22 -38.88 1.20 10.05
N PRO A 23 -39.09 2.46 10.49
CA PRO A 23 -38.74 2.88 11.83
C PRO A 23 -39.71 2.32 12.89
N ALA A 24 -39.24 1.37 13.69
CA ALA A 24 -39.90 0.99 14.93
C ALA A 24 -39.64 2.07 15.99
N ASN A 25 -40.67 2.52 16.64
CA ASN A 25 -40.70 3.56 17.68
C ASN A 25 -39.68 3.30 18.81
N GLY A 26 -38.77 4.27 18.98
CA GLY A 26 -37.84 4.31 20.13
C GLY A 26 -36.83 5.44 20.01
N GLY A 27 -36.81 6.37 20.92
CA GLY A 27 -36.08 7.66 20.91
C GLY A 27 -34.54 7.62 20.73
N SER A 28 -33.92 6.47 20.52
CA SER A 28 -32.49 6.29 20.18
C SER A 28 -32.24 6.27 18.66
N CYS A 29 -33.21 5.86 17.86
CA CYS A 29 -33.08 5.75 16.40
C CYS A 29 -33.15 7.12 15.70
N GLN A 30 -33.76 8.12 16.28
CA GLN A 30 -33.89 9.47 15.67
C GLN A 30 -32.51 10.17 15.55
N ASN A 31 -31.59 9.97 16.47
CA ASN A 31 -30.25 10.54 16.38
C ASN A 31 -29.39 9.87 15.28
N TRP A 32 -29.57 8.58 15.04
CA TRP A 32 -28.86 7.87 13.96
C TRP A 32 -29.38 8.21 12.59
N SER A 33 -30.69 8.38 12.42
CA SER A 33 -31.28 8.80 11.13
C SER A 33 -30.81 10.20 10.74
N ASN A 34 -30.70 11.14 11.67
CA ASN A 34 -30.16 12.48 11.44
C ASN A 34 -28.66 12.46 11.15
N PHE A 35 -27.90 11.51 11.71
CA PHE A 35 -26.48 11.36 11.41
C PHE A 35 -26.26 10.82 9.99
N ILE A 36 -27.07 9.86 9.54
CA ILE A 36 -26.97 9.23 8.20
C ILE A 36 -27.54 10.18 7.11
N HIS A 37 -28.41 11.10 7.48
CA HIS A 37 -28.92 12.11 6.56
C HIS A 37 -27.77 13.01 6.07
N ASN A 38 -27.61 13.21 4.76
CA ASN A 38 -26.55 13.98 4.10
C ASN A 38 -25.17 13.32 4.00
N ILE A 39 -25.06 11.99 4.09
CA ILE A 39 -23.82 11.31 3.70
C ILE A 39 -23.75 11.21 2.18
N GLU A 40 -22.64 11.68 1.63
CA GLU A 40 -22.30 11.50 0.21
C GLU A 40 -21.51 10.22 0.03
N CYS A 41 -21.97 9.32 -0.83
CA CYS A 41 -21.31 8.01 -1.10
C CYS A 41 -20.64 8.02 -2.47
N TYR A 42 -19.41 7.51 -2.52
CA TYR A 42 -18.57 7.48 -3.71
C TYR A 42 -18.04 6.07 -3.95
N GLY A 43 -17.99 5.65 -5.21
CA GLY A 43 -17.19 4.52 -5.65
C GLY A 43 -15.95 5.02 -6.36
N ARG A 44 -14.84 4.30 -6.19
CA ARG A 44 -13.54 4.68 -6.75
C ARG A 44 -12.88 3.49 -7.42
N ILE A 45 -12.28 3.73 -8.57
CA ILE A 45 -11.42 2.78 -9.26
C ILE A 45 -10.18 3.53 -9.73
N GLY A 46 -9.01 2.97 -9.47
CA GLY A 46 -7.76 3.63 -9.80
C GLY A 46 -6.60 2.69 -10.05
N TYR A 47 -5.50 3.31 -10.42
CA TYR A 47 -4.22 2.68 -10.65
C TYR A 47 -3.17 3.33 -9.77
N ALA A 48 -2.40 2.51 -9.04
CA ALA A 48 -1.34 2.97 -8.16
C ALA A 48 0.02 2.88 -8.85
N ILE A 49 0.82 3.94 -8.75
CA ILE A 49 2.19 4.03 -9.26
C ILE A 49 3.07 4.41 -8.08
N GLY A 50 4.12 3.64 -7.84
CA GLY A 50 5.03 3.91 -6.75
C GLY A 50 5.84 2.70 -6.39
N GLY A 51 6.39 2.72 -5.19
CA GLY A 51 7.21 1.64 -4.68
C GLY A 51 7.48 1.77 -3.20
N THR A 52 8.24 0.83 -2.71
CA THR A 52 8.72 0.80 -1.33
C THR A 52 10.20 1.14 -1.36
N ALA A 53 10.56 2.27 -0.77
CA ALA A 53 11.90 2.84 -0.85
C ALA A 53 12.37 3.37 0.51
N PRO A 54 13.70 3.44 0.76
CA PRO A 54 14.22 4.15 1.91
C PRO A 54 13.99 5.65 1.75
N LEU A 55 13.77 6.35 2.87
CA LEU A 55 13.76 7.82 2.88
C LEU A 55 15.20 8.34 2.75
N GLY A 56 15.48 8.93 1.59
CA GLY A 56 16.84 9.26 1.18
C GLY A 56 17.53 8.05 0.53
N MET A 57 18.11 8.25 -0.65
CA MET A 57 18.81 7.18 -1.34
C MET A 57 20.13 6.89 -0.64
N PRO A 58 20.32 5.69 -0.07
CA PRO A 58 21.55 5.36 0.63
C PRO A 58 22.73 5.25 -0.34
N ALA A 59 23.91 5.56 0.13
CA ALA A 59 25.13 5.47 -0.66
C ALA A 59 25.44 4.04 -1.14
N THR A 60 24.81 3.02 -0.56
CA THR A 60 24.93 1.62 -0.96
C THR A 60 24.14 1.30 -2.23
N ILE A 61 23.10 2.05 -2.56
CA ILE A 61 22.39 1.96 -3.85
C ILE A 61 23.03 2.93 -4.82
N ARG A 62 23.68 2.41 -5.85
CA ARG A 62 24.46 3.19 -6.82
C ARG A 62 23.63 3.66 -8.01
N GLY A 63 22.55 2.96 -8.31
CA GLY A 63 21.65 3.31 -9.40
C GLY A 63 20.51 2.31 -9.54
N LEU A 64 19.44 2.74 -10.16
CA LEU A 64 18.34 1.90 -10.61
C LEU A 64 18.56 1.57 -12.08
N ASN A 65 18.74 0.29 -12.41
CA ASN A 65 18.91 -0.19 -13.77
C ASN A 65 17.55 -0.28 -14.47
N LYS A 66 16.53 -0.72 -13.71
CA LYS A 66 15.19 -0.94 -14.25
C LYS A 66 14.13 -0.71 -13.18
N PHE A 67 13.06 -0.07 -13.57
CA PHE A 67 11.82 0.02 -12.80
C PHE A 67 10.67 -0.44 -13.70
N GLN A 68 9.95 -1.47 -13.27
CA GLN A 68 8.80 -2.00 -14.01
C GLN A 68 7.51 -1.63 -13.28
N LEU A 69 6.61 -0.98 -14.01
CA LEU A 69 5.25 -0.75 -13.55
C LEU A 69 4.54 -2.09 -13.36
N GLN A 70 3.95 -2.29 -12.19
CA GLN A 70 3.13 -3.46 -11.88
C GLN A 70 1.65 -3.13 -12.11
N PRO A 71 0.78 -4.12 -12.35
CA PRO A 71 -0.66 -3.92 -12.50
C PRO A 71 -1.32 -3.62 -11.14
N ASN A 72 -1.00 -2.46 -10.58
CA ASN A 72 -1.47 -2.03 -9.27
C ASN A 72 -2.86 -1.40 -9.39
N VAL A 73 -3.88 -2.09 -8.95
CA VAL A 73 -5.27 -1.63 -8.98
C VAL A 73 -5.76 -1.23 -7.60
N SER A 74 -6.67 -0.25 -7.56
CA SER A 74 -7.35 0.20 -6.35
C SER A 74 -8.84 0.28 -6.62
N PHE A 75 -9.63 -0.35 -5.78
CA PHE A 75 -11.10 -0.28 -5.76
C PHE A 75 -11.52 0.22 -4.39
N GLY A 76 -12.38 1.21 -4.33
CA GLY A 76 -12.79 1.79 -3.06
C GLY A 76 -14.22 2.27 -3.03
N ALA A 77 -14.72 2.35 -1.82
CA ALA A 77 -15.98 3.02 -1.49
C ALA A 77 -15.73 4.00 -0.35
N ASP A 78 -16.12 5.26 -0.55
CA ASP A 78 -15.98 6.33 0.42
C ASP A 78 -17.33 6.89 0.82
N ALA A 79 -17.44 7.25 2.09
CA ALA A 79 -18.55 7.98 2.65
C ALA A 79 -18.04 9.32 3.19
N ILE A 80 -18.56 10.43 2.68
CA ILE A 80 -18.22 11.78 3.14
C ILE A 80 -19.39 12.33 3.91
N LYS A 81 -19.17 12.69 5.17
CA LYS A 81 -20.12 13.43 6.00
C LYS A 81 -19.76 14.90 5.97
N PRO A 82 -20.55 15.77 5.32
CA PRO A 82 -20.37 17.21 5.42
C PRO A 82 -20.65 17.68 6.85
N ILE A 83 -19.75 18.49 7.42
CA ILE A 83 -19.90 19.13 8.74
C ILE A 83 -20.30 20.59 8.55
N THR A 84 -19.66 21.26 7.59
CA THR A 84 -19.96 22.63 7.21
C THR A 84 -20.09 22.75 5.69
N LYS A 85 -20.29 23.95 5.18
CA LYS A 85 -20.31 24.19 3.72
C LYS A 85 -19.01 23.80 3.02
N HIS A 86 -17.88 23.92 3.71
CA HIS A 86 -16.55 23.66 3.14
C HIS A 86 -15.85 22.42 3.73
N TRP A 87 -16.20 22.02 4.95
CA TRP A 87 -15.53 20.92 5.63
C TRP A 87 -16.40 19.67 5.76
N GLY A 88 -15.78 18.52 5.62
CA GLY A 88 -16.38 17.22 5.87
C GLY A 88 -15.35 16.24 6.41
N ILE A 89 -15.83 15.08 6.83
CA ILE A 89 -15.01 13.91 7.19
C ILE A 89 -15.31 12.80 6.21
N LEU A 90 -14.27 12.14 5.73
CA LEU A 90 -14.33 10.96 4.90
C LEU A 90 -13.91 9.73 5.72
N ALA A 91 -14.69 8.68 5.60
CA ALA A 91 -14.29 7.33 5.96
C ALA A 91 -14.59 6.40 4.79
N GLY A 92 -13.70 5.46 4.51
CA GLY A 92 -13.84 4.56 3.36
C GLY A 92 -13.26 3.19 3.62
N ILE A 93 -13.45 2.32 2.65
CA ILE A 93 -12.79 1.02 2.55
C ILE A 93 -12.29 0.84 1.13
N HIS A 94 -11.00 0.58 0.99
CA HIS A 94 -10.36 0.33 -0.30
C HIS A 94 -9.74 -1.07 -0.29
N PHE A 95 -9.83 -1.75 -1.41
CA PHE A 95 -9.09 -2.97 -1.69
C PHE A 95 -8.05 -2.64 -2.76
N GLU A 96 -6.78 -2.79 -2.41
CA GLU A 96 -5.67 -2.29 -3.20
C GLU A 96 -4.62 -3.37 -3.41
N ASN A 97 -4.04 -3.35 -4.61
CA ASN A 97 -2.78 -4.03 -4.89
C ASN A 97 -1.69 -2.96 -5.06
N LYS A 98 -0.60 -3.11 -4.30
CA LYS A 98 0.59 -2.27 -4.40
C LYS A 98 1.80 -3.16 -4.63
N GLY A 99 2.38 -3.04 -5.81
CA GLY A 99 3.54 -3.82 -6.21
C GLY A 99 4.63 -2.94 -6.81
N MET A 100 5.86 -3.42 -6.76
CA MET A 100 6.99 -2.87 -7.48
C MET A 100 7.91 -4.00 -7.97
N HIS A 101 8.61 -3.77 -9.07
CA HIS A 101 9.70 -4.60 -9.52
C HIS A 101 10.84 -3.70 -9.95
N ILE A 102 11.99 -3.84 -9.31
CA ILE A 102 13.16 -3.02 -9.53
C ILE A 102 14.40 -3.89 -9.71
N ASP A 103 15.29 -3.46 -10.58
CA ASP A 103 16.67 -3.93 -10.68
C ASP A 103 17.60 -2.77 -10.32
N ALA A 104 18.44 -2.97 -9.33
CA ALA A 104 19.33 -1.95 -8.78
C ALA A 104 20.78 -2.42 -8.73
N GLN A 105 21.70 -1.48 -9.01
CA GLN A 105 23.11 -1.66 -8.75
C GLN A 105 23.40 -1.28 -7.30
N VAL A 106 23.95 -2.22 -6.52
CA VAL A 106 24.29 -2.02 -5.12
C VAL A 106 25.79 -2.25 -4.85
N LYS A 107 26.30 -1.58 -3.83
CA LYS A 107 27.68 -1.74 -3.36
C LYS A 107 27.73 -1.76 -1.84
N ASN A 108 28.35 -2.78 -1.29
CA ASN A 108 28.46 -2.97 0.15
C ASN A 108 27.11 -2.90 0.86
N TYR A 109 26.14 -3.62 0.30
CA TYR A 109 24.76 -3.66 0.76
C TYR A 109 24.58 -4.89 1.65
N HIS A 110 24.18 -4.69 2.92
CA HIS A 110 23.96 -5.81 3.84
C HIS A 110 22.70 -6.56 3.45
N MET A 111 22.84 -7.88 3.23
CA MET A 111 21.71 -8.75 2.89
C MET A 111 21.97 -10.19 3.25
N GLN A 112 20.92 -10.96 3.29
CA GLN A 112 20.92 -12.41 3.46
C GLN A 112 20.39 -13.04 2.17
N ILE A 113 21.09 -14.05 1.67
CA ILE A 113 20.73 -14.80 0.45
C ILE A 113 20.83 -16.28 0.68
N THR A 114 20.18 -17.06 -0.16
CA THR A 114 20.33 -18.53 -0.23
C THR A 114 20.94 -18.90 -1.57
N GLN A 115 22.06 -19.60 -1.54
CA GLN A 115 22.74 -20.14 -2.71
C GLN A 115 23.09 -21.62 -2.48
N GLY A 116 22.72 -22.51 -3.41
CA GLY A 116 23.00 -23.95 -3.28
C GLY A 116 22.40 -24.58 -2.02
N GLY A 117 21.31 -24.03 -1.48
CA GLY A 117 20.67 -24.50 -0.24
C GLY A 117 21.35 -24.01 1.05
N GLN A 118 22.38 -23.18 0.96
CA GLN A 118 23.05 -22.57 2.11
C GLN A 118 22.62 -21.10 2.24
N THR A 119 22.28 -20.70 3.46
CA THR A 119 21.98 -19.30 3.79
C THR A 119 23.26 -18.57 4.14
N LEU A 120 23.54 -17.50 3.43
CA LEU A 120 24.71 -16.64 3.59
C LEU A 120 24.27 -15.23 3.91
N GLU A 121 24.88 -14.61 4.90
CA GLU A 121 24.64 -13.21 5.29
C GLU A 121 25.92 -12.41 5.20
N GLY A 122 25.85 -11.19 4.65
CA GLY A 122 27.04 -10.36 4.51
C GLY A 122 26.84 -9.14 3.61
N MET A 123 27.96 -8.62 3.11
CA MET A 123 28.02 -7.42 2.30
C MET A 123 28.06 -7.75 0.81
N PHE A 124 26.99 -7.46 0.11
CA PHE A 124 26.86 -7.71 -1.33
C PHE A 124 27.28 -6.50 -2.16
N THR A 125 27.94 -6.76 -3.27
CA THR A 125 28.24 -5.80 -4.34
C THR A 125 27.94 -6.44 -5.67
N GLY A 126 27.00 -5.86 -6.43
CA GLY A 126 26.52 -6.40 -7.70
C GLY A 126 25.15 -5.85 -8.06
N LYS A 127 24.39 -6.63 -8.80
CA LYS A 127 23.01 -6.32 -9.20
C LYS A 127 22.00 -7.04 -8.32
N ASN A 128 20.92 -6.38 -7.98
CA ASN A 128 19.85 -6.91 -7.14
C ASN A 128 18.49 -6.68 -7.80
N ASP A 129 17.84 -7.76 -8.19
CA ASP A 129 16.45 -7.77 -8.67
C ASP A 129 15.52 -8.02 -7.49
N SER A 130 14.55 -7.14 -7.30
CA SER A 130 13.62 -7.17 -6.17
C SER A 130 12.19 -6.99 -6.64
N GLN A 131 11.32 -7.89 -6.21
CA GLN A 131 9.88 -7.81 -6.45
C GLN A 131 9.14 -7.75 -5.12
N ALA A 132 8.28 -6.73 -4.97
CA ALA A 132 7.33 -6.63 -3.87
C ALA A 132 5.91 -6.64 -4.41
N ILE A 133 5.02 -7.39 -3.77
CA ILE A 133 3.58 -7.42 -4.07
C ILE A 133 2.84 -7.45 -2.74
N GLN A 134 1.82 -6.57 -2.61
CA GLN A 134 0.96 -6.49 -1.43
C GLN A 134 -0.48 -6.36 -1.88
N TRP A 135 -1.36 -7.21 -1.34
CA TRP A 135 -2.79 -7.03 -1.39
C TRP A 135 -3.28 -6.61 -0.02
N MET A 136 -4.09 -5.57 0.05
CA MET A 136 -4.49 -5.01 1.33
C MET A 136 -5.89 -4.42 1.31
N PHE A 137 -6.51 -4.40 2.48
CA PHE A 137 -7.65 -3.53 2.78
C PHE A 137 -7.15 -2.28 3.46
N THR A 138 -7.49 -1.12 2.91
CA THR A 138 -7.13 0.20 3.43
C THR A 138 -8.37 0.94 3.93
N LEU A 139 -8.29 1.48 5.11
CA LEU A 139 -9.32 2.30 5.76
C LEU A 139 -8.79 3.74 5.86
N PRO A 140 -9.12 4.62 4.91
CA PRO A 140 -8.83 6.05 5.01
C PRO A 140 -9.78 6.73 6.00
N ILE A 141 -9.26 7.66 6.81
CA ILE A 141 -10.02 8.56 7.68
C ILE A 141 -9.48 9.96 7.44
N GLN A 142 -10.19 10.77 6.67
CA GLN A 142 -9.64 12.02 6.13
C GLN A 142 -10.54 13.21 6.39
N GLY A 143 -9.93 14.37 6.64
CA GLY A 143 -10.59 15.64 6.49
C GLY A 143 -10.76 15.97 5.01
N VAL A 144 -11.92 16.47 4.65
CA VAL A 144 -12.26 16.90 3.28
C VAL A 144 -12.53 18.38 3.28
N TYR A 145 -11.82 19.12 2.43
CA TYR A 145 -12.07 20.54 2.19
C TYR A 145 -12.63 20.75 0.78
N LYS A 146 -13.83 21.30 0.68
CA LYS A 146 -14.49 21.64 -0.58
C LYS A 146 -14.11 23.05 -1.02
N PHE A 147 -13.22 23.18 -1.99
CA PHE A 147 -12.92 24.49 -2.61
C PHE A 147 -14.08 24.99 -3.47
N SER A 148 -14.76 24.06 -4.14
CA SER A 148 -15.92 24.32 -4.98
C SER A 148 -16.77 23.05 -5.08
N ASP A 149 -17.90 23.12 -5.76
CA ASP A 149 -18.74 21.94 -6.04
C ASP A 149 -18.02 20.90 -6.91
N LYS A 150 -16.96 21.30 -7.59
CA LYS A 150 -16.18 20.44 -8.48
C LYS A 150 -14.88 19.96 -7.90
N CYS A 151 -14.30 20.65 -6.90
CA CYS A 151 -12.95 20.36 -6.40
C CYS A 151 -12.95 20.14 -4.89
N LYS A 152 -12.38 19.02 -4.46
CA LYS A 152 -12.22 18.65 -3.05
C LYS A 152 -10.76 18.28 -2.80
N LEU A 153 -10.23 18.75 -1.68
CA LEU A 153 -8.95 18.33 -1.12
C LEU A 153 -9.23 17.36 0.03
N LYS A 154 -8.44 16.30 0.14
CA LYS A 154 -8.55 15.29 1.19
C LYS A 154 -7.19 15.13 1.85
N PHE A 155 -7.18 15.03 3.16
CA PHE A 155 -5.96 14.76 3.91
C PHE A 155 -6.29 14.05 5.21
N GLY A 156 -5.50 13.03 5.56
CA GLY A 156 -5.63 12.33 6.82
C GLY A 156 -4.87 11.01 6.87
N PRO A 157 -4.96 10.31 7.99
CA PRO A 157 -4.37 8.99 8.14
C PRO A 157 -5.14 7.92 7.36
N TYR A 158 -4.41 6.87 7.02
CA TYR A 158 -4.98 5.60 6.58
C TYR A 158 -4.38 4.43 7.35
N PHE A 159 -5.14 3.35 7.45
CA PHE A 159 -4.72 2.09 8.07
C PHE A 159 -4.94 0.97 7.07
N SER A 160 -3.91 0.17 6.82
CA SER A 160 -3.96 -0.92 5.85
C SER A 160 -3.66 -2.25 6.53
N TYR A 161 -4.51 -3.24 6.26
CA TYR A 161 -4.29 -4.63 6.67
C TYR A 161 -3.94 -5.47 5.42
N LEU A 162 -2.76 -6.07 5.42
CA LEU A 162 -2.26 -6.90 4.34
C LEU A 162 -2.88 -8.29 4.40
N THR A 163 -3.54 -8.67 3.30
CA THR A 163 -4.14 -10.00 3.12
C THR A 163 -3.20 -10.97 2.43
N ASP A 164 -2.37 -10.44 1.51
CA ASP A 164 -1.29 -11.16 0.86
C ASP A 164 -0.08 -10.25 0.73
N ARG A 165 1.11 -10.84 0.85
CA ARG A 165 2.36 -10.10 0.87
C ARG A 165 3.48 -10.97 0.33
N ARG A 166 4.34 -10.35 -0.48
CA ARG A 166 5.50 -10.98 -1.07
C ARG A 166 6.63 -9.95 -1.17
N PHE A 167 7.81 -10.36 -0.80
CA PHE A 167 9.04 -9.63 -1.05
C PHE A 167 10.12 -10.65 -1.32
N GLU A 168 10.42 -10.83 -2.58
CA GLU A 168 11.37 -11.82 -3.06
C GLU A 168 12.25 -11.21 -4.12
N GLY A 169 13.39 -11.85 -4.37
CA GLY A 169 14.30 -11.40 -5.40
C GLY A 169 15.58 -12.23 -5.40
N PHE A 170 16.55 -11.75 -6.15
CA PHE A 170 17.86 -12.39 -6.24
C PHE A 170 18.98 -11.39 -6.45
N ALA A 171 20.11 -11.69 -5.86
CA ALA A 171 21.38 -11.01 -6.04
C ALA A 171 22.21 -11.74 -7.10
N TYR A 172 22.73 -11.00 -8.07
CA TYR A 172 23.44 -11.58 -9.21
C TYR A 172 24.52 -10.65 -9.76
N ASP A 173 25.34 -11.18 -10.66
CA ASP A 173 26.44 -10.44 -11.33
C ASP A 173 27.29 -9.64 -10.33
N GLY A 174 27.79 -10.35 -9.30
CA GLY A 174 28.52 -9.71 -8.23
C GLY A 174 29.20 -10.67 -7.26
N TYR A 175 29.37 -10.23 -6.03
CA TYR A 175 29.93 -11.03 -4.96
C TYR A 175 29.37 -10.64 -3.59
N LEU A 176 29.25 -11.63 -2.72
CA LEU A 176 28.95 -11.45 -1.29
C LEU A 176 30.23 -11.68 -0.47
N ARG A 177 30.49 -10.78 0.49
CA ARG A 177 31.47 -11.00 1.54
C ARG A 177 30.78 -11.45 2.81
N VAL A 178 31.05 -12.70 3.22
CA VAL A 178 30.35 -13.34 4.33
C VAL A 178 30.70 -12.65 5.66
N GLY A 179 29.69 -12.29 6.42
CA GLY A 179 29.78 -11.69 7.75
C GLY A 179 30.20 -10.22 7.76
N ASN A 180 31.32 -9.85 7.16
CA ASN A 180 31.86 -8.50 7.20
C ASN A 180 32.53 -8.10 5.86
N PRO A 181 32.87 -6.81 5.62
CA PRO A 181 33.43 -6.33 4.35
C PRO A 181 34.75 -6.97 3.92
N THR A 182 35.45 -7.64 4.83
CA THR A 182 36.72 -8.32 4.59
C THR A 182 36.60 -9.85 4.65
N GLY A 183 35.40 -10.39 4.87
CA GLY A 183 35.13 -11.82 4.95
C GLY A 183 35.31 -12.56 3.62
N ASP A 184 35.10 -13.86 3.66
CA ASP A 184 35.26 -14.73 2.49
C ASP A 184 34.36 -14.25 1.34
N LYS A 185 34.90 -14.30 0.13
CA LYS A 185 34.24 -13.81 -1.07
C LYS A 185 33.53 -14.94 -1.79
N VAL A 186 32.22 -14.90 -1.85
CA VAL A 186 31.39 -15.81 -2.62
C VAL A 186 30.93 -15.07 -3.89
N LEU A 187 31.20 -15.64 -5.06
CA LEU A 187 30.82 -15.10 -6.36
C LEU A 187 29.37 -15.48 -6.67
N LEU A 188 28.61 -14.52 -7.20
CA LEU A 188 27.26 -14.71 -7.67
C LEU A 188 27.21 -14.45 -9.17
N GLY A 189 26.81 -15.49 -9.92
CA GLY A 189 26.64 -15.42 -11.37
C GLY A 189 25.25 -14.97 -11.78
N THR A 190 24.89 -15.24 -13.04
CA THR A 190 23.59 -14.87 -13.63
C THR A 190 22.65 -16.05 -13.80
N SER A 191 23.15 -17.29 -13.70
CA SER A 191 22.31 -18.50 -13.77
C SER A 191 21.54 -18.71 -12.46
N GLU A 192 20.47 -19.49 -12.51
CA GLU A 192 19.66 -19.81 -11.30
C GLU A 192 20.48 -20.53 -10.22
N GLU A 193 21.47 -21.30 -10.61
CA GLU A 193 22.33 -22.07 -9.69
C GLU A 193 23.40 -21.19 -9.03
N GLU A 194 23.78 -20.09 -9.69
CA GLU A 194 24.90 -19.22 -9.25
C GLU A 194 24.41 -17.94 -8.56
N ARG A 195 23.16 -17.54 -8.75
CA ARG A 195 22.59 -16.37 -8.09
C ARG A 195 22.26 -16.66 -6.63
N GLY A 196 22.07 -15.62 -5.83
CA GLY A 196 21.63 -15.72 -4.45
C GLY A 196 20.17 -15.29 -4.32
N ASP A 197 19.26 -16.23 -4.08
CA ASP A 197 17.84 -15.95 -3.92
C ASP A 197 17.51 -15.50 -2.49
N TYR A 198 16.46 -14.70 -2.33
CA TYR A 198 15.93 -14.34 -1.02
C TYR A 198 14.40 -14.17 -1.04
N ASP A 199 13.78 -14.47 0.11
CA ASP A 199 12.35 -14.29 0.35
C ASP A 199 12.13 -13.79 1.78
N PHE A 200 11.62 -12.57 1.92
CA PHE A 200 11.37 -11.92 3.20
C PHE A 200 9.87 -11.68 3.46
N ARG A 201 8.99 -12.50 2.86
CA ARG A 201 7.54 -12.36 2.99
C ARG A 201 7.05 -12.40 4.44
N ASP A 202 7.67 -13.23 5.28
CA ASP A 202 7.26 -13.41 6.66
C ASP A 202 7.65 -12.23 7.56
N ASP A 203 8.62 -11.42 7.10
CA ASP A 203 9.11 -10.25 7.81
C ASP A 203 8.35 -8.97 7.46
N ILE A 204 7.45 -9.01 6.47
CA ILE A 204 6.61 -7.88 6.12
C ILE A 204 5.58 -7.64 7.24
N ARG A 205 5.35 -6.39 7.58
CA ARG A 205 4.38 -5.95 8.57
C ARG A 205 2.95 -6.14 8.03
N SER A 206 2.08 -6.84 8.79
CA SER A 206 0.69 -7.10 8.38
C SER A 206 -0.20 -5.87 8.52
N LEU A 207 0.05 -5.02 9.52
CA LEU A 207 -0.67 -3.77 9.74
C LEU A 207 0.26 -2.60 9.41
N GLN A 208 -0.16 -1.79 8.47
CA GLN A 208 0.55 -0.59 8.04
C GLN A 208 -0.35 0.63 8.24
N TRP A 209 0.26 1.78 8.48
CA TRP A 209 -0.44 3.06 8.55
C TRP A 209 0.40 4.16 7.91
N GLY A 210 -0.26 5.21 7.50
CA GLY A 210 0.39 6.35 6.87
C GLY A 210 -0.52 7.55 6.75
N LEU A 211 -0.05 8.52 5.97
CA LEU A 211 -0.79 9.73 5.62
C LEU A 211 -1.14 9.69 4.13
N ASP A 212 -2.31 10.19 3.82
CA ASP A 212 -2.82 10.30 2.47
C ASP A 212 -3.23 11.76 2.20
N LEU A 213 -2.81 12.29 1.06
CA LEU A 213 -3.16 13.58 0.53
C LEU A 213 -3.81 13.39 -0.85
N GLY A 214 -5.03 13.84 -1.03
CA GLY A 214 -5.75 13.61 -2.26
C GLY A 214 -6.55 14.80 -2.76
N VAL A 215 -6.78 14.79 -4.07
CA VAL A 215 -7.63 15.76 -4.76
C VAL A 215 -8.65 15.01 -5.62
N ASP A 216 -9.92 15.40 -5.50
CA ASP A 216 -10.99 14.96 -6.40
C ASP A 216 -11.46 16.14 -7.25
N TYR A 217 -11.60 15.92 -8.57
CA TYR A 217 -12.13 16.90 -9.50
C TYR A 217 -13.32 16.32 -10.29
N PHE A 218 -14.51 16.89 -10.12
CA PHE A 218 -15.75 16.47 -10.77
C PHE A 218 -15.99 17.30 -12.03
N PHE A 219 -15.81 16.69 -13.19
CA PHE A 219 -16.12 17.33 -14.48
C PHE A 219 -17.61 17.16 -14.87
N ALA A 220 -18.30 16.20 -14.28
CA ALA A 220 -19.75 15.99 -14.39
C ALA A 220 -20.38 15.90 -12.99
N ARG A 221 -21.72 15.97 -12.91
CA ARG A 221 -22.44 15.92 -11.62
C ARG A 221 -22.11 14.71 -10.76
N LYS A 222 -21.81 13.59 -11.37
CA LYS A 222 -21.57 12.30 -10.67
C LYS A 222 -20.22 11.70 -10.95
N ILE A 223 -19.49 12.16 -11.97
CA ILE A 223 -18.24 11.55 -12.42
C ILE A 223 -17.12 12.54 -12.22
N GLY A 224 -16.04 12.10 -11.62
CA GLY A 224 -14.83 12.86 -11.41
C GLY A 224 -13.58 11.99 -11.59
N ILE A 225 -12.45 12.64 -11.58
CA ILE A 225 -11.13 12.04 -11.48
C ILE A 225 -10.55 12.33 -10.11
N TYR A 226 -9.65 11.49 -9.67
CA TYR A 226 -8.93 11.75 -8.42
C TYR A 226 -7.44 11.43 -8.57
N ALA A 227 -6.66 12.08 -7.73
CA ALA A 227 -5.25 11.80 -7.53
C ALA A 227 -4.96 11.84 -6.03
N ASP A 228 -4.42 10.75 -5.50
CA ASP A 228 -4.04 10.62 -4.10
C ASP A 228 -2.56 10.29 -4.00
N LEU A 229 -1.87 10.79 -2.97
CA LEU A 229 -0.51 10.44 -2.59
C LEU A 229 -0.55 9.77 -1.23
N ALA A 230 -0.36 8.46 -1.21
CA ALA A 230 -0.28 7.67 0.00
C ALA A 230 1.17 7.48 0.43
N TRP A 231 1.51 7.98 1.61
CA TRP A 231 2.83 7.84 2.22
C TRP A 231 2.74 7.00 3.48
N GLY A 232 3.30 5.78 3.43
CA GLY A 232 3.39 4.91 4.59
C GLY A 232 4.39 5.43 5.61
N MET A 233 3.91 5.65 6.83
CA MET A 233 4.71 6.10 7.97
C MET A 233 5.22 4.92 8.80
N SER A 234 4.53 3.79 8.80
CA SER A 234 5.04 2.54 9.33
C SER A 234 6.08 1.95 8.36
N GLY A 235 7.19 1.46 8.88
CA GLY A 235 8.15 0.74 8.06
C GLY A 235 7.50 -0.49 7.39
N PHE A 236 7.98 -0.85 6.22
CA PHE A 236 7.51 -1.98 5.43
C PHE A 236 7.72 -3.32 6.16
N PHE A 237 8.90 -3.52 6.75
CA PHE A 237 9.23 -4.70 7.52
C PHE A 237 8.93 -4.54 9.01
N LYS A 238 8.84 -5.67 9.71
CA LYS A 238 8.74 -5.73 11.17
C LYS A 238 10.00 -5.12 11.82
N SER A 239 9.86 -4.59 13.03
CA SER A 239 11.00 -3.99 13.75
C SER A 239 12.08 -5.02 14.15
N SER A 240 11.73 -6.31 14.19
CA SER A 240 12.64 -7.42 14.45
C SER A 240 13.53 -7.77 13.26
N PHE A 241 13.14 -7.38 12.06
CA PHE A 241 13.91 -7.64 10.84
C PHE A 241 15.13 -6.73 10.76
N LYS A 242 16.34 -7.32 10.75
CA LYS A 242 17.63 -6.62 10.78
C LYS A 242 18.48 -6.89 9.55
N THR A 243 18.01 -7.75 8.65
CA THR A 243 18.76 -8.17 7.45
C THR A 243 19.03 -7.00 6.50
N LEU A 244 18.12 -6.01 6.44
CA LEU A 244 18.33 -4.79 5.70
C LEU A 244 18.58 -3.64 6.68
N ASP A 245 19.70 -2.93 6.53
CA ASP A 245 20.10 -1.82 7.40
C ASP A 245 19.13 -0.63 7.36
N GLN A 246 18.24 -0.60 6.36
CA GLN A 246 17.41 0.57 6.08
C GLN A 246 15.94 0.25 6.18
N THR A 247 15.21 1.17 6.82
CA THR A 247 13.75 1.11 6.85
C THR A 247 13.19 1.56 5.50
N LEU A 248 12.43 0.68 4.87
CA LEU A 248 11.72 0.95 3.62
C LEU A 248 10.32 1.48 3.94
N TYR A 249 9.86 2.48 3.19
CA TYR A 249 8.54 3.09 3.32
C TYR A 249 7.77 2.99 2.01
N PRO A 250 6.49 2.54 2.01
CA PRO A 250 5.66 2.53 0.82
C PRO A 250 5.22 3.96 0.47
N ILE A 251 5.48 4.39 -0.76
CA ILE A 251 5.07 5.69 -1.30
C ILE A 251 4.42 5.44 -2.66
N TYR A 252 3.13 5.75 -2.76
CA TYR A 252 2.34 5.50 -3.97
C TYR A 252 1.47 6.71 -4.34
N GLY A 253 1.55 7.11 -5.61
CA GLY A 253 0.56 7.96 -6.24
C GLY A 253 -0.58 7.09 -6.80
N ILE A 254 -1.83 7.43 -6.54
CA ILE A 254 -3.00 6.71 -7.02
C ILE A 254 -3.82 7.66 -7.87
N VAL A 255 -4.09 7.30 -9.11
CA VAL A 255 -4.93 8.09 -10.01
C VAL A 255 -6.10 7.26 -10.49
N GLY A 256 -7.27 7.88 -10.65
CA GLY A 256 -8.43 7.10 -11.04
C GLY A 256 -9.69 7.91 -11.26
N ILE A 257 -10.79 7.17 -11.36
CA ILE A 257 -12.14 7.70 -11.57
C ILE A 257 -12.94 7.53 -10.28
N THR A 258 -13.69 8.56 -9.92
CA THR A 258 -14.64 8.54 -8.80
C THR A 258 -16.06 8.77 -9.32
N TYR A 259 -17.01 8.00 -8.77
CA TYR A 259 -18.43 8.13 -9.09
C TYR A 259 -19.22 8.42 -7.82
N LYS A 260 -20.01 9.49 -7.87
CA LYS A 260 -20.92 9.89 -6.78
C LYS A 260 -22.25 9.16 -6.94
N PHE A 261 -22.59 8.30 -5.99
CA PHE A 261 -23.89 7.62 -5.95
C PHE A 261 -24.98 8.52 -5.38
N ARG A 262 -24.67 9.20 -4.28
CA ARG A 262 -25.59 10.03 -3.52
C ARG A 262 -24.90 11.30 -3.00
#